data_ae3afba4e9ed38e28c75ac5708da6cfe
#
_entry.id   ae3afba4e9ed38e28c75ac5708da6cfe
#
_cell.length_a   1.000
_cell.length_b   1.000
_cell.length_c   1.000
_cell.angle_alpha   90.00
_cell.angle_beta   90.00
_cell.angle_gamma   90.00
#
_symmetry.space_group_name_H-M   'P 1'
#
loop_
_entity.id
_entity.type
_entity.pdbx_description
1 polymer ?
#
loop_
_entity_poly.entity_id
_entity_poly.type
_entity_poly.pdbx_seq_one_letter_code
_entity_poly.pdbx_strand_id
1 'polypeptide(L)'
;KGPASVVDVRRNQVGWIFQDFHLIDGLSAIDNVAFALEVAGVSSKEAEQRAIEALERVGLGDRMQFVPEQLSGGQQQRVAIARAIAGERRLLLADEPTGNLDIASAAEVLDLFKSLCADESKSMSILMVTHDPDLASKADRMLLLRDGQTVASDIRSAWGLDEGGEEE
;
A
#
# COMPACT_ATOMS: atom_id res chain seq x y z
N LYS A 1 -24.39 19.76 0.24
CA LYS A 1 -23.14 19.49 0.96
C LYS A 1 -22.05 20.15 0.14
N GLY A 2 -21.22 21.04 0.74
CA GLY A 2 -20.05 21.62 0.09
C GLY A 2 -19.01 20.54 -0.26
N PRO A 3 -18.04 20.84 -1.15
CA PRO A 3 -16.96 19.92 -1.46
C PRO A 3 -16.21 19.56 -0.16
N ALA A 4 -15.95 18.27 0.05
CA ALA A 4 -15.12 17.81 1.17
C ALA A 4 -13.77 18.54 1.11
N SER A 5 -13.25 18.95 2.28
CA SER A 5 -11.92 19.57 2.30
C SER A 5 -10.88 18.52 1.86
N VAL A 6 -9.75 18.97 1.29
CA VAL A 6 -8.64 18.07 0.92
C VAL A 6 -8.18 17.25 2.12
N VAL A 7 -8.23 17.86 3.33
CA VAL A 7 -7.90 17.19 4.59
C VAL A 7 -8.87 16.05 4.91
N ASP A 8 -10.19 16.27 4.69
CA ASP A 8 -11.21 15.24 4.95
C ASP A 8 -11.09 14.07 3.97
N VAL A 9 -10.84 14.35 2.69
CA VAL A 9 -10.59 13.32 1.67
C VAL A 9 -9.36 12.50 2.04
N ARG A 10 -8.25 13.18 2.38
CA ARG A 10 -6.99 12.51 2.76
C ARG A 10 -7.15 11.65 4.00
N ARG A 11 -7.90 12.11 5.00
CA ARG A 11 -8.11 11.39 6.26
C ARG A 11 -9.03 10.18 6.10
N ASN A 12 -10.13 10.34 5.36
CA ASN A 12 -11.26 9.40 5.43
C ASN A 12 -11.44 8.54 4.17
N GLN A 13 -10.83 8.89 3.02
CA GLN A 13 -11.09 8.21 1.76
C GLN A 13 -9.85 7.54 1.16
N VAL A 14 -8.65 7.94 1.58
CA VAL A 14 -7.40 7.47 1.00
C VAL A 14 -6.51 6.86 2.07
N GLY A 15 -6.05 5.63 1.84
CA GLY A 15 -4.98 5.00 2.61
C GLY A 15 -3.62 5.32 2.00
N TRP A 16 -2.62 5.53 2.84
CA TRP A 16 -1.27 5.86 2.41
C TRP A 16 -0.30 4.78 2.85
N ILE A 17 0.56 4.36 1.91
CA ILE A 17 1.64 3.40 2.12
C ILE A 17 2.91 4.07 1.61
N PHE A 18 3.95 4.10 2.43
CA PHE A 18 5.22 4.77 2.12
C PHE A 18 6.36 3.76 2.09
N GLN A 19 7.45 4.11 1.46
CA GLN A 19 8.68 3.34 1.38
C GLN A 19 9.29 3.08 2.77
N ASP A 20 9.28 4.07 3.66
CA ASP A 20 9.88 4.01 5.01
C ASP A 20 8.93 3.50 6.10
N PHE A 21 7.83 2.84 5.72
CA PHE A 21 6.81 2.26 6.60
C PHE A 21 6.13 3.27 7.55
N HIS A 22 6.83 4.24 8.08
CA HIS A 22 6.38 5.24 9.05
C HIS A 22 5.61 4.61 10.22
N LEU A 23 6.15 3.55 10.79
CA LEU A 23 5.66 2.97 12.03
C LEU A 23 6.16 3.79 13.22
N ILE A 24 5.38 3.80 14.29
CA ILE A 24 5.77 4.45 15.54
C ILE A 24 6.58 3.45 16.34
N ASP A 25 7.84 3.78 16.61
CA ASP A 25 8.74 2.99 17.42
C ASP A 25 8.16 2.79 18.83
N GLY A 26 8.39 1.61 19.41
CA GLY A 26 7.90 1.28 20.76
C GLY A 26 6.41 0.94 20.85
N LEU A 27 5.60 1.19 19.80
CA LEU A 27 4.24 0.69 19.68
C LEU A 27 4.23 -0.67 19.00
N SER A 28 3.38 -1.60 19.51
CA SER A 28 3.18 -2.88 18.84
C SER A 28 2.54 -2.73 17.44
N ALA A 29 2.53 -3.80 16.64
CA ALA A 29 1.88 -3.80 15.34
C ALA A 29 0.38 -3.43 15.46
N ILE A 30 -0.32 -3.99 16.43
CA ILE A 30 -1.73 -3.66 16.67
C ILE A 30 -1.91 -2.22 17.11
N ASP A 31 -1.05 -1.69 17.99
CA ASP A 31 -1.15 -0.30 18.43
C ASP A 31 -0.84 0.68 17.31
N ASN A 32 0.11 0.38 16.42
CA ASN A 32 0.39 1.17 15.23
C ASN A 32 -0.83 1.30 14.30
N VAL A 33 -1.62 0.26 14.18
CA VAL A 33 -2.85 0.27 13.37
C VAL A 33 -3.99 0.93 14.11
N ALA A 34 -4.24 0.58 15.37
CA ALA A 34 -5.33 1.10 16.18
C ALA A 34 -5.19 2.62 16.41
N PHE A 35 -3.99 3.10 16.72
CA PHE A 35 -3.72 4.53 16.91
C PHE A 35 -4.14 5.39 15.70
N ALA A 36 -3.86 4.92 14.50
CA ALA A 36 -4.27 5.64 13.28
C ALA A 36 -5.80 5.77 13.15
N LEU A 37 -6.55 4.77 13.61
CA LEU A 37 -8.01 4.80 13.64
C LEU A 37 -8.54 5.72 14.75
N GLU A 38 -7.93 5.71 15.92
CA GLU A 38 -8.29 6.60 17.03
C GLU A 38 -8.08 8.07 16.67
N VAL A 39 -6.96 8.40 16.02
CA VAL A 39 -6.71 9.75 15.47
C VAL A 39 -7.76 10.14 14.42
N ALA A 40 -8.32 9.17 13.70
CA ALA A 40 -9.43 9.39 12.78
C ALA A 40 -10.81 9.54 13.49
N GLY A 41 -10.87 9.34 14.82
CA GLY A 41 -12.08 9.50 15.65
C GLY A 41 -12.85 8.20 15.90
N VAL A 42 -12.26 7.04 15.59
CA VAL A 42 -12.84 5.72 15.92
C VAL A 42 -12.63 5.46 17.43
N SER A 43 -13.60 4.86 18.11
CA SER A 43 -13.45 4.51 19.51
C SER A 43 -12.37 3.45 19.71
N SER A 44 -11.63 3.47 20.84
CA SER A 44 -10.51 2.54 21.12
C SER A 44 -10.91 1.08 20.96
N LYS A 45 -12.08 0.69 21.45
CA LYS A 45 -12.58 -0.69 21.32
C LYS A 45 -12.80 -1.09 19.86
N GLU A 46 -13.37 -0.22 19.04
CA GLU A 46 -13.61 -0.46 17.63
C GLU A 46 -12.29 -0.40 16.83
N ALA A 47 -11.38 0.51 17.19
CA ALA A 47 -10.06 0.64 16.59
C ALA A 47 -9.24 -0.63 16.78
N GLU A 48 -9.23 -1.19 18.00
CA GLU A 48 -8.57 -2.46 18.31
C GLU A 48 -9.14 -3.61 17.48
N GLN A 49 -10.47 -3.75 17.43
CA GLN A 49 -11.12 -4.81 16.65
C GLN A 49 -10.76 -4.72 15.14
N ARG A 50 -10.84 -3.52 14.57
CA ARG A 50 -10.48 -3.29 13.16
C ARG A 50 -8.98 -3.49 12.90
N ALA A 51 -8.12 -3.19 13.87
CA ALA A 51 -6.68 -3.43 13.79
C ALA A 51 -6.37 -4.93 13.74
N ILE A 52 -7.03 -5.73 14.58
CA ILE A 52 -6.93 -7.20 14.56
C ILE A 52 -7.29 -7.72 13.17
N GLU A 53 -8.47 -7.39 12.67
CA GLU A 53 -8.96 -7.83 11.35
C GLU A 53 -8.01 -7.42 10.21
N ALA A 54 -7.46 -6.21 10.28
CA ALA A 54 -6.53 -5.72 9.27
C ALA A 54 -5.19 -6.48 9.31
N LEU A 55 -4.66 -6.77 10.50
CA LEU A 55 -3.42 -7.53 10.67
C LEU A 55 -3.59 -9.01 10.25
N GLU A 56 -4.71 -9.61 10.53
CA GLU A 56 -5.04 -10.96 10.03
C GLU A 56 -5.07 -10.99 8.50
N ARG A 57 -5.68 -9.99 7.86
CA ARG A 57 -5.75 -9.89 6.39
C ARG A 57 -4.38 -9.75 5.72
N VAL A 58 -3.39 -9.18 6.40
CA VAL A 58 -2.02 -9.08 5.87
C VAL A 58 -1.12 -10.23 6.35
N GLY A 59 -1.67 -11.24 7.03
CA GLY A 59 -0.95 -12.43 7.49
C GLY A 59 -0.04 -12.19 8.70
N LEU A 60 -0.41 -11.25 9.60
CA LEU A 60 0.34 -10.91 10.81
C LEU A 60 -0.44 -11.19 12.10
N GLY A 61 -1.41 -12.10 12.06
CA GLY A 61 -2.22 -12.46 13.23
C GLY A 61 -1.43 -12.96 14.44
N ASP A 62 -0.32 -13.66 14.19
CA ASP A 62 0.59 -14.17 15.23
C ASP A 62 1.67 -13.17 15.67
N ARG A 63 1.71 -11.97 15.07
CA ARG A 63 2.72 -10.93 15.29
C ARG A 63 2.15 -9.61 15.81
N MET A 64 0.89 -9.57 16.21
CA MET A 64 0.18 -8.34 16.59
C MET A 64 0.86 -7.57 17.73
N GLN A 65 1.50 -8.28 18.66
CA GLN A 65 2.16 -7.69 19.85
C GLN A 65 3.64 -7.35 19.61
N PHE A 66 4.19 -7.60 18.41
CA PHE A 66 5.59 -7.31 18.12
C PHE A 66 5.74 -5.83 17.80
N VAL A 67 6.82 -5.23 18.33
CA VAL A 67 7.24 -3.86 17.99
C VAL A 67 8.03 -3.85 16.68
N PRO A 68 8.15 -2.72 15.98
CA PRO A 68 8.82 -2.65 14.67
C PRO A 68 10.21 -3.28 14.65
N GLU A 69 11.00 -3.12 15.71
CA GLU A 69 12.37 -3.66 15.80
C GLU A 69 12.43 -5.20 15.83
N GLN A 70 11.32 -5.85 16.14
CA GLN A 70 11.17 -7.31 16.16
C GLN A 70 10.65 -7.87 14.83
N LEU A 71 10.31 -7.01 13.89
CA LEU A 71 9.71 -7.35 12.61
C LEU A 71 10.72 -7.20 11.47
N SER A 72 10.68 -8.11 10.49
CA SER A 72 11.43 -7.92 9.23
C SER A 72 10.87 -6.72 8.46
N GLY A 73 11.64 -6.17 7.49
CA GLY A 73 11.19 -5.07 6.63
C GLY A 73 9.86 -5.39 5.92
N GLY A 74 9.72 -6.60 5.38
CA GLY A 74 8.47 -7.05 4.76
C GLY A 74 7.30 -7.14 5.74
N GLN A 75 7.54 -7.54 6.99
CA GLN A 75 6.52 -7.55 8.04
C GLN A 75 6.15 -6.12 8.46
N GLN A 76 7.12 -5.21 8.59
CA GLN A 76 6.86 -3.80 8.87
C GLN A 76 6.01 -3.16 7.75
N GLN A 77 6.31 -3.46 6.49
CA GLN A 77 5.50 -3.00 5.36
C GLN A 77 4.08 -3.55 5.43
N ARG A 78 3.89 -4.81 5.80
CA ARG A 78 2.56 -5.39 6.01
C ARG A 78 1.79 -4.71 7.15
N VAL A 79 2.45 -4.28 8.23
CA VAL A 79 1.82 -3.45 9.27
C VAL A 79 1.38 -2.09 8.72
N ALA A 80 2.22 -1.43 7.89
CA ALA A 80 1.86 -0.17 7.23
C ALA A 80 0.67 -0.35 6.27
N ILE A 81 0.60 -1.47 5.55
CA ILE A 81 -0.56 -1.83 4.71
C ILE A 81 -1.80 -2.06 5.57
N ALA A 82 -1.70 -2.82 6.67
CA ALA A 82 -2.81 -3.05 7.61
C ALA A 82 -3.36 -1.72 8.13
N ARG A 83 -2.50 -0.78 8.52
CA ARG A 83 -2.87 0.58 8.92
C ARG A 83 -3.64 1.33 7.82
N ALA A 84 -3.23 1.17 6.58
CA ALA A 84 -3.89 1.82 5.44
C ALA A 84 -5.28 1.25 5.16
N ILE A 85 -5.49 -0.08 5.31
CA ILE A 85 -6.75 -0.75 4.99
C ILE A 85 -7.75 -0.80 6.16
N ALA A 86 -7.30 -0.65 7.41
CA ALA A 86 -8.15 -0.73 8.60
C ALA A 86 -9.26 0.35 8.65
N GLY A 87 -9.05 1.49 7.96
CA GLY A 87 -10.03 2.57 7.85
C GLY A 87 -11.11 2.37 6.76
N GLU A 88 -11.26 1.18 6.18
CA GLU A 88 -12.24 0.87 5.13
C GLU A 88 -12.15 1.78 3.90
N ARG A 89 -10.94 2.21 3.58
CA ARG A 89 -10.68 3.10 2.43
C ARG A 89 -10.66 2.30 1.14
N ARG A 90 -11.24 2.86 0.08
CA ARG A 90 -11.33 2.20 -1.23
C ARG A 90 -10.16 2.52 -2.16
N LEU A 91 -9.37 3.53 -1.85
CA LEU A 91 -8.18 3.90 -2.61
C LEU A 91 -6.96 3.86 -1.69
N LEU A 92 -5.96 3.11 -2.09
CA LEU A 92 -4.63 3.15 -1.48
C LEU A 92 -3.66 3.86 -2.43
N LEU A 93 -2.88 4.78 -1.90
CA LEU A 93 -1.74 5.39 -2.58
C LEU A 93 -0.46 4.79 -2.00
N ALA A 94 0.31 4.11 -2.83
CA ALA A 94 1.54 3.45 -2.45
C ALA A 94 2.73 4.13 -3.15
N ASP A 95 3.60 4.77 -2.37
CA ASP A 95 4.79 5.46 -2.85
C ASP A 95 6.02 4.58 -2.58
N GLU A 96 6.59 4.03 -3.65
CA GLU A 96 7.72 3.08 -3.62
C GLU A 96 7.58 1.97 -2.55
N PRO A 97 6.44 1.25 -2.50
CA PRO A 97 6.07 0.40 -1.35
C PRO A 97 7.00 -0.79 -1.14
N THR A 98 7.91 -1.06 -2.06
CA THR A 98 8.85 -2.18 -2.01
C THR A 98 10.31 -1.72 -2.07
N GLY A 99 10.57 -0.41 -2.11
CA GLY A 99 11.92 0.15 -2.32
C GLY A 99 12.94 -0.23 -1.23
N ASN A 100 12.49 -0.53 0.00
CA ASN A 100 13.33 -0.95 1.12
C ASN A 100 13.26 -2.45 1.42
N LEU A 101 12.71 -3.26 0.50
CA LEU A 101 12.51 -4.69 0.69
C LEU A 101 13.46 -5.52 -0.18
N ASP A 102 13.80 -6.71 0.30
CA ASP A 102 14.41 -7.74 -0.54
C ASP A 102 13.40 -8.28 -1.58
N ILE A 103 13.92 -8.95 -2.61
CA ILE A 103 13.13 -9.43 -3.75
C ILE A 103 11.96 -10.34 -3.31
N ALA A 104 12.19 -11.22 -2.33
CA ALA A 104 11.17 -12.15 -1.86
C ALA A 104 10.06 -11.40 -1.12
N SER A 105 10.41 -10.52 -0.18
CA SER A 105 9.46 -9.67 0.54
C SER A 105 8.68 -8.73 -0.39
N ALA A 106 9.34 -8.18 -1.43
CA ALA A 106 8.67 -7.36 -2.43
C ALA A 106 7.61 -8.15 -3.21
N ALA A 107 7.93 -9.39 -3.62
CA ALA A 107 6.97 -10.27 -4.30
C ALA A 107 5.74 -10.56 -3.41
N GLU A 108 5.96 -10.87 -2.12
CA GLU A 108 4.88 -11.13 -1.17
C GLU A 108 3.96 -9.91 -0.95
N VAL A 109 4.52 -8.69 -0.93
CA VAL A 109 3.74 -7.44 -0.83
C VAL A 109 2.89 -7.23 -2.08
N LEU A 110 3.41 -7.54 -3.27
CA LEU A 110 2.64 -7.44 -4.52
C LEU A 110 1.49 -8.46 -4.57
N ASP A 111 1.74 -9.69 -4.14
CA ASP A 111 0.69 -10.71 -4.09
C ASP A 111 -0.40 -10.31 -3.09
N LEU A 112 -0.02 -9.71 -1.97
CA LEU A 112 -0.97 -9.11 -1.03
C LEU A 112 -1.79 -8.00 -1.70
N PHE A 113 -1.18 -7.08 -2.44
CA PHE A 113 -1.90 -6.03 -3.17
C PHE A 113 -2.90 -6.60 -4.16
N LYS A 114 -2.52 -7.62 -4.93
CA LYS A 114 -3.44 -8.32 -5.85
C LYS A 114 -4.62 -8.95 -5.10
N SER A 115 -4.36 -9.61 -3.98
CA SER A 115 -5.41 -10.22 -3.17
C SER A 115 -6.39 -9.19 -2.60
N LEU A 116 -5.90 -8.02 -2.19
CA LEU A 116 -6.72 -6.92 -1.70
C LEU A 116 -7.60 -6.32 -2.81
N CYS A 117 -7.08 -6.21 -4.04
CA CYS A 117 -7.86 -5.73 -5.19
C CYS A 117 -8.88 -6.75 -5.68
N ALA A 118 -8.58 -8.06 -5.58
CA ALA A 118 -9.46 -9.14 -5.99
C ALA A 118 -10.65 -9.36 -5.03
N ASP A 119 -10.62 -8.78 -3.83
CA ASP A 119 -11.73 -8.84 -2.85
C ASP A 119 -12.90 -7.96 -3.32
N GLU A 120 -13.80 -8.51 -4.13
CA GLU A 120 -14.98 -7.82 -4.68
C GLU A 120 -15.87 -7.20 -3.59
N SER A 121 -15.86 -7.77 -2.38
CA SER A 121 -16.68 -7.27 -1.27
C SER A 121 -16.26 -5.86 -0.81
N LYS A 122 -15.02 -5.46 -1.07
CA LYS A 122 -14.45 -4.18 -0.62
C LYS A 122 -14.14 -3.18 -1.75
N SER A 123 -14.19 -3.61 -3.02
CA SER A 123 -13.95 -2.75 -4.22
C SER A 123 -12.75 -1.81 -4.06
N MET A 124 -11.60 -2.36 -3.68
CA MET A 124 -10.38 -1.59 -3.41
C MET A 124 -9.57 -1.38 -4.69
N SER A 125 -8.98 -0.19 -4.82
CA SER A 125 -8.03 0.15 -5.88
C SER A 125 -6.72 0.62 -5.27
N ILE A 126 -5.60 0.27 -5.91
CA ILE A 126 -4.26 0.70 -5.48
C ILE A 126 -3.62 1.49 -6.61
N LEU A 127 -3.22 2.72 -6.32
CA LEU A 127 -2.36 3.52 -7.19
C LEU A 127 -0.95 3.47 -6.63
N MET A 128 -0.05 2.80 -7.34
CA MET A 128 1.34 2.63 -6.94
C MET A 128 2.25 3.53 -7.79
N VAL A 129 3.17 4.22 -7.14
CA VAL A 129 4.29 4.90 -7.80
C VAL A 129 5.54 4.05 -7.59
N THR A 130 6.24 3.74 -8.66
CA THR A 130 7.50 2.99 -8.63
C THR A 130 8.38 3.34 -9.83
N HIS A 131 9.67 3.22 -9.65
CA HIS A 131 10.67 3.29 -10.72
C HIS A 131 11.12 1.90 -11.19
N ASP A 132 10.60 0.83 -10.58
CA ASP A 132 10.93 -0.56 -10.92
C ASP A 132 10.01 -1.04 -12.07
N PRO A 133 10.57 -1.35 -13.26
CA PRO A 133 9.79 -1.83 -14.41
C PRO A 133 9.14 -3.19 -14.16
N ASP A 134 9.77 -4.08 -13.38
CA ASP A 134 9.24 -5.41 -13.08
C ASP A 134 7.99 -5.31 -12.20
N LEU A 135 7.97 -4.35 -11.28
CA LEU A 135 6.78 -4.04 -10.48
C LEU A 135 5.68 -3.40 -11.33
N ALA A 136 6.03 -2.40 -12.14
CA ALA A 136 5.07 -1.74 -13.03
C ALA A 136 4.41 -2.73 -13.99
N SER A 137 5.15 -3.75 -14.46
CA SER A 137 4.65 -4.79 -15.37
C SER A 137 3.54 -5.67 -14.79
N LYS A 138 3.45 -5.73 -13.46
CA LYS A 138 2.49 -6.59 -12.76
C LYS A 138 1.16 -5.89 -12.45
N ALA A 139 1.06 -4.59 -12.77
CA ALA A 139 -0.16 -3.81 -12.59
C ALA A 139 -1.14 -4.01 -13.77
N ASP A 140 -2.45 -3.86 -13.50
CA ASP A 140 -3.50 -3.94 -14.54
C ASP A 140 -3.38 -2.79 -15.55
N ARG A 141 -2.89 -1.63 -15.10
CA ARG A 141 -2.69 -0.42 -15.91
C ARG A 141 -1.44 0.32 -15.45
N MET A 142 -0.76 0.93 -16.40
CA MET A 142 0.45 1.71 -16.15
C MET A 142 0.37 3.08 -16.83
N LEU A 143 1.00 4.08 -16.22
CA LEU A 143 1.24 5.39 -16.82
C LEU A 143 2.69 5.77 -16.56
N LEU A 144 3.46 6.03 -17.63
CA LEU A 144 4.80 6.61 -17.50
C LEU A 144 4.71 8.13 -17.49
N LEU A 145 5.24 8.73 -16.42
CA LEU A 145 5.32 10.18 -16.28
C LEU A 145 6.75 10.66 -16.47
N ARG A 146 6.93 11.70 -17.30
CA ARG A 146 8.18 12.47 -17.42
C ARG A 146 7.82 13.95 -17.42
N ASP A 147 8.51 14.73 -16.61
CA ASP A 147 8.29 16.18 -16.47
C ASP A 147 6.82 16.58 -16.24
N GLY A 148 6.09 15.76 -15.45
CA GLY A 148 4.69 16.00 -15.15
C GLY A 148 3.70 15.66 -16.27
N GLN A 149 4.16 15.05 -17.37
CA GLN A 149 3.33 14.64 -18.49
C GLN A 149 3.33 13.12 -18.65
N THR A 150 2.18 12.57 -19.06
CA THR A 150 2.07 11.14 -19.43
C THR A 150 2.69 10.96 -20.81
N VAL A 151 3.74 10.11 -20.88
CA VAL A 151 4.46 9.83 -22.16
C VAL A 151 4.21 8.44 -22.67
N ALA A 152 3.76 7.50 -21.85
CA ALA A 152 3.38 6.15 -22.26
C ALA A 152 2.32 5.56 -21.31
N SER A 153 1.50 4.64 -21.82
CA SER A 153 0.46 3.94 -21.04
C SER A 153 0.62 2.41 -21.06
N ASP A 154 1.71 1.91 -21.62
CA ASP A 154 2.09 0.50 -21.64
C ASP A 154 3.60 0.34 -21.47
N ILE A 155 4.01 -0.88 -21.05
CA ILE A 155 5.40 -1.18 -20.72
C ILE A 155 6.32 -1.06 -21.93
N ARG A 156 5.92 -1.55 -23.10
CA ARG A 156 6.78 -1.57 -24.28
C ARG A 156 7.15 -0.15 -24.68
N SER A 157 6.13 0.71 -24.82
CA SER A 157 6.34 2.14 -25.12
C SER A 157 7.12 2.86 -24.01
N ALA A 158 6.91 2.48 -22.74
CA ALA A 158 7.56 3.13 -21.60
C ALA A 158 9.07 2.91 -21.55
N TRP A 159 9.54 1.72 -21.89
CA TRP A 159 10.95 1.32 -21.83
C TRP A 159 11.62 1.16 -23.19
N GLY A 160 10.97 1.61 -24.30
CA GLY A 160 11.55 1.56 -25.64
C GLY A 160 11.75 0.14 -26.17
N LEU A 161 10.90 -0.80 -25.76
CA LEU A 161 11.01 -2.20 -26.18
C LEU A 161 10.37 -2.46 -27.56
N ASP A 162 9.76 -1.43 -28.16
CA ASP A 162 9.11 -1.52 -29.47
C ASP A 162 10.07 -1.28 -30.66
N GLU A 163 11.34 -0.90 -30.41
CA GLU A 163 12.33 -0.64 -31.47
C GLU A 163 13.34 -1.79 -31.69
N GLY A 164 12.95 -3.02 -31.42
CA GLY A 164 13.81 -4.21 -31.60
C GLY A 164 13.23 -5.22 -32.57
N GLY A 165 12.80 -4.76 -33.76
CA GLY A 165 12.34 -5.62 -34.83
C GLY A 165 12.81 -5.09 -36.16
N GLU A 166 13.69 -5.88 -36.83
CA GLU A 166 14.18 -5.76 -38.21
C GLU A 166 15.50 -4.97 -38.39
N GLU A 167 16.61 -5.59 -37.96
CA GLU A 167 17.82 -5.51 -38.79
C GLU A 167 17.90 -6.79 -39.64
N GLU A 168 17.79 -6.60 -40.97
CA GLU A 168 18.09 -7.56 -41.99
C GLU A 168 19.55 -8.03 -41.95
#